data_8726fa6acb496f336e2e2eb0e202c1ab
#
_entry.id   8726fa6acb496f336e2e2eb0e202c1ab
#
_cell.length_a   1.000
_cell.length_b   1.000
_cell.length_c   1.000
_cell.angle_alpha   90.00
_cell.angle_beta   90.00
_cell.angle_gamma   90.00
#
_symmetry.space_group_name_H-M   'P 1'
#
loop_
_entity.id
_entity.type
_entity.pdbx_description
1 polymer ?
#
loop_
_entity_poly.entity_id
_entity_poly.type
_entity_poly.pdbx_seq_one_letter_code
_entity_poly.pdbx_strand_id
1 'polypeptide(L)'
;MNFFSALFLILIVPAPATLQQQTLDAWNSYVENTEKRIDNEQATPSATTRMPAAVTGHHIDVPGGIIHDWRGSIFVPGITLDGLLRWLQDYDHHSRYFKNVEQSKLLSRNGDTFHIFLRLTRSKIVTVHYNTEHTAIYQKDGPGRASSRSFTTKIAEVENAGTRSEKELPLGVDGGYLWRLNSYWRFREQDGGVIVECESISLSRSIPFGLGWLIGRYIESVPKESLEDTLTSIRDGVVHSR
;
A
#
# COMPACT_ATOMS: atom_id res chain seq x y z
N MET A 1 32.05 -41.46 -16.61
CA MET A 1 31.12 -40.71 -17.47
C MET A 1 30.11 -40.07 -16.54
N ASN A 2 30.38 -38.82 -16.15
CA ASN A 2 29.51 -38.07 -15.24
C ASN A 2 28.59 -37.19 -16.08
N PHE A 3 27.30 -37.54 -16.13
CA PHE A 3 26.24 -36.68 -16.69
C PHE A 3 25.88 -35.59 -15.67
N PHE A 4 26.40 -34.38 -15.87
CA PHE A 4 25.86 -33.20 -15.20
C PHE A 4 24.56 -32.84 -15.89
N SER A 5 23.40 -33.18 -15.28
CA SER A 5 22.10 -32.64 -15.64
C SER A 5 22.09 -31.17 -15.18
N ALA A 6 22.26 -30.25 -16.09
CA ALA A 6 22.00 -28.82 -15.87
C ALA A 6 20.49 -28.63 -15.76
N LEU A 7 20.02 -28.41 -14.54
CA LEU A 7 18.63 -28.01 -14.27
C LEU A 7 18.47 -26.57 -14.76
N PHE A 8 17.93 -26.38 -15.96
CA PHE A 8 17.52 -25.08 -16.47
C PHE A 8 16.31 -24.60 -15.64
N LEU A 9 16.56 -23.71 -14.68
CA LEU A 9 15.50 -22.97 -13.99
C LEU A 9 14.92 -21.98 -15.00
N ILE A 10 13.84 -22.37 -15.69
CA ILE A 10 13.08 -21.46 -16.55
C ILE A 10 12.43 -20.45 -15.60
N LEU A 11 12.99 -19.25 -15.53
CA LEU A 11 12.32 -18.08 -14.94
C LEU A 11 11.08 -17.82 -15.80
N ILE A 12 9.94 -18.28 -15.34
CA ILE A 12 8.65 -17.96 -15.96
C ILE A 12 8.37 -16.49 -15.59
N VAL A 13 8.83 -15.57 -16.44
CA VAL A 13 8.38 -14.19 -16.41
C VAL A 13 6.94 -14.23 -16.93
N PRO A 14 5.93 -13.93 -16.12
CA PRO A 14 4.56 -13.94 -16.57
C PRO A 14 4.39 -12.91 -17.69
N ALA A 15 3.63 -13.27 -18.73
CA ALA A 15 3.30 -12.34 -19.81
C ALA A 15 2.68 -11.05 -19.25
N PRO A 16 2.92 -9.89 -19.87
CA PRO A 16 2.31 -8.62 -19.48
C PRO A 16 0.80 -8.77 -19.31
N ALA A 17 0.26 -8.18 -18.27
CA ALA A 17 -1.19 -8.10 -18.04
C ALA A 17 -1.70 -6.73 -18.49
N THR A 18 -2.95 -6.71 -18.96
CA THR A 18 -3.62 -5.46 -19.31
C THR A 18 -4.79 -5.23 -18.37
N LEU A 19 -4.79 -4.10 -17.70
CA LEU A 19 -5.89 -3.67 -16.85
C LEU A 19 -7.13 -3.37 -17.70
N GLN A 20 -8.19 -4.14 -17.49
CA GLN A 20 -9.43 -4.07 -18.28
C GLN A 20 -10.45 -3.13 -17.63
N GLN A 21 -11.36 -2.57 -18.42
CA GLN A 21 -12.42 -1.69 -17.91
C GLN A 21 -13.31 -2.37 -16.88
N GLN A 22 -13.72 -3.61 -17.11
CA GLN A 22 -14.54 -4.38 -16.14
C GLN A 22 -13.84 -4.56 -14.79
N THR A 23 -12.50 -4.68 -14.78
CA THR A 23 -11.69 -4.75 -13.54
C THR A 23 -11.73 -3.41 -12.80
N LEU A 24 -11.63 -2.30 -13.54
CA LEU A 24 -11.76 -0.94 -12.99
C LEU A 24 -13.15 -0.66 -12.44
N ASP A 25 -14.21 -1.11 -13.12
CA ASP A 25 -15.59 -0.93 -12.66
C ASP A 25 -15.84 -1.67 -11.34
N ALA A 26 -15.33 -2.91 -11.23
CA ALA A 26 -15.39 -3.66 -9.98
C ALA A 26 -14.59 -2.99 -8.85
N TRP A 27 -13.38 -2.51 -9.15
CA TRP A 27 -12.57 -1.73 -8.22
C TRP A 27 -13.31 -0.48 -7.72
N ASN A 28 -13.84 0.33 -8.63
CA ASN A 28 -14.53 1.57 -8.30
C ASN A 28 -15.75 1.32 -7.41
N SER A 29 -16.55 0.29 -7.73
CA SER A 29 -17.70 -0.12 -6.92
C SER A 29 -17.29 -0.57 -5.52
N TYR A 30 -16.19 -1.31 -5.40
CA TYR A 30 -15.67 -1.74 -4.11
C TYR A 30 -15.20 -0.56 -3.25
N VAL A 31 -14.43 0.35 -3.84
CA VAL A 31 -13.94 1.56 -3.18
C VAL A 31 -15.11 2.43 -2.70
N GLU A 32 -16.10 2.69 -3.55
CA GLU A 32 -17.28 3.47 -3.18
C GLU A 32 -18.02 2.89 -1.97
N ASN A 33 -18.24 1.58 -1.95
CA ASN A 33 -18.87 0.89 -0.84
C ASN A 33 -18.04 0.97 0.45
N THR A 34 -16.72 0.83 0.32
CA THR A 34 -15.79 0.96 1.45
C THR A 34 -15.82 2.39 2.01
N GLU A 35 -15.79 3.41 1.17
CA GLU A 35 -15.83 4.80 1.61
C GLU A 35 -17.13 5.14 2.30
N LYS A 36 -18.29 4.71 1.77
CA LYS A 36 -19.59 4.85 2.44
C LYS A 36 -19.60 4.21 3.84
N ARG A 37 -19.00 3.03 3.98
CA ARG A 37 -18.87 2.38 5.29
C ARG A 37 -17.98 3.17 6.23
N ILE A 38 -16.83 3.64 5.76
CA ILE A 38 -15.89 4.45 6.55
C ILE A 38 -16.56 5.74 7.02
N ASP A 39 -17.30 6.42 6.14
CA ASP A 39 -18.04 7.65 6.48
C ASP A 39 -19.08 7.40 7.57
N ASN A 40 -19.83 6.31 7.47
CA ASN A 40 -20.80 5.91 8.49
C ASN A 40 -20.15 5.57 9.84
N GLU A 41 -19.00 4.87 9.82
CA GLU A 41 -18.23 4.55 11.02
C GLU A 41 -17.69 5.82 11.72
N GLN A 42 -17.27 6.82 10.94
CA GLN A 42 -16.79 8.10 11.47
C GLN A 42 -17.94 8.95 12.05
N ALA A 43 -19.10 8.92 11.40
CA ALA A 43 -20.29 9.65 11.87
C ALA A 43 -20.87 9.07 13.18
N THR A 44 -20.67 7.77 13.42
CA THR A 44 -21.17 7.07 14.61
C THR A 44 -20.02 6.32 15.30
N PRO A 45 -19.11 7.03 16.00
CA PRO A 45 -17.96 6.40 16.64
C PRO A 45 -18.42 5.40 17.71
N SER A 46 -18.40 4.14 17.39
CA SER A 46 -18.64 3.07 18.37
C SER A 46 -17.30 2.62 18.95
N ALA A 47 -17.23 2.36 20.24
CA ALA A 47 -16.07 1.76 20.89
C ALA A 47 -15.71 0.36 20.31
N THR A 48 -16.62 -0.24 19.56
CA THR A 48 -16.48 -1.55 18.92
C THR A 48 -15.78 -1.52 17.56
N THR A 49 -15.57 -0.34 16.95
CA THR A 49 -14.96 -0.23 15.61
C THR A 49 -13.42 -0.12 15.68
N ARG A 50 -12.80 -0.78 16.66
CA ARG A 50 -11.34 -0.78 16.78
C ARG A 50 -10.72 -1.75 15.77
N MET A 51 -9.77 -1.27 14.96
CA MET A 51 -9.01 -2.16 14.08
C MET A 51 -8.14 -3.12 14.90
N PRO A 52 -7.96 -4.38 14.43
CA PRO A 52 -7.14 -5.36 15.12
C PRO A 52 -5.68 -4.89 15.18
N ALA A 53 -4.98 -5.21 16.28
CA ALA A 53 -3.53 -4.96 16.41
C ALA A 53 -2.71 -5.78 15.40
N ALA A 54 -3.17 -7.00 15.10
CA ALA A 54 -2.61 -7.80 14.03
C ALA A 54 -3.24 -7.41 12.69
N VAL A 55 -2.46 -7.43 11.62
CA VAL A 55 -3.00 -7.19 10.28
C VAL A 55 -3.84 -8.38 9.84
N THR A 56 -5.11 -8.11 9.57
CA THR A 56 -6.10 -9.08 9.09
C THR A 56 -6.80 -8.52 7.84
N GLY A 57 -7.33 -9.40 7.02
CA GLY A 57 -8.04 -8.97 5.81
C GLY A 57 -8.39 -10.15 4.93
N HIS A 58 -8.77 -9.86 3.72
CA HIS A 58 -9.20 -10.82 2.73
C HIS A 58 -8.89 -10.32 1.32
N HIS A 59 -9.08 -11.19 0.36
CA HIS A 59 -9.06 -10.84 -1.06
C HIS A 59 -10.41 -11.21 -1.70
N ILE A 60 -10.69 -10.55 -2.81
CA ILE A 60 -11.91 -10.74 -3.60
C ILE A 60 -11.50 -10.86 -5.05
N ASP A 61 -11.85 -11.98 -5.66
CA ASP A 61 -11.69 -12.16 -7.10
C ASP A 61 -12.69 -11.29 -7.86
N VAL A 62 -12.17 -10.53 -8.81
CA VAL A 62 -12.96 -9.71 -9.74
C VAL A 62 -12.58 -10.05 -11.17
N PRO A 63 -13.39 -9.70 -12.18
CA PRO A 63 -13.03 -9.95 -13.57
C PRO A 63 -11.64 -9.39 -13.91
N GLY A 64 -10.70 -10.27 -14.24
CA GLY A 64 -9.33 -9.91 -14.62
C GLY A 64 -8.40 -9.44 -13.49
N GLY A 65 -8.85 -9.44 -12.22
CA GLY A 65 -8.05 -8.96 -11.09
C GLY A 65 -8.42 -9.55 -9.75
N ILE A 66 -7.68 -9.11 -8.73
CA ILE A 66 -7.89 -9.45 -7.32
C ILE A 66 -7.85 -8.14 -6.52
N ILE A 67 -8.88 -7.88 -5.76
CA ILE A 67 -8.90 -6.80 -4.76
C ILE A 67 -8.42 -7.38 -3.43
N HIS A 68 -7.46 -6.72 -2.80
CA HIS A 68 -6.96 -7.05 -1.48
C HIS A 68 -7.40 -5.95 -0.51
N ASP A 69 -8.06 -6.31 0.58
CA ASP A 69 -8.49 -5.42 1.65
C ASP A 69 -7.89 -5.88 2.98
N TRP A 70 -6.94 -5.10 3.51
CA TRP A 70 -6.21 -5.42 4.73
C TRP A 70 -6.30 -4.29 5.73
N ARG A 71 -6.53 -4.64 7.01
CA ARG A 71 -6.69 -3.71 8.11
C ARG A 71 -5.77 -4.07 9.26
N GLY A 72 -5.24 -3.07 9.90
CA GLY A 72 -4.41 -3.26 11.08
C GLY A 72 -4.22 -1.98 11.85
N SER A 73 -3.69 -2.11 13.07
CA SER A 73 -3.36 -0.97 13.91
C SER A 73 -2.04 -1.17 14.63
N ILE A 74 -1.42 -0.04 15.02
CA ILE A 74 -0.23 -0.04 15.87
C ILE A 74 -0.33 1.11 16.87
N PHE A 75 0.23 0.93 18.06
CA PHE A 75 0.41 1.99 19.02
C PHE A 75 1.80 2.60 18.89
N VAL A 76 1.87 3.93 18.78
CA VAL A 76 3.11 4.70 18.71
C VAL A 76 3.26 5.46 20.02
N PRO A 77 4.13 5.02 20.95
CA PRO A 77 4.24 5.62 22.29
C PRO A 77 4.96 6.95 22.26
N GLY A 78 4.65 7.81 23.25
CA GLY A 78 5.42 9.01 23.59
C GLY A 78 5.34 10.13 22.54
N ILE A 79 4.45 10.11 21.58
CA ILE A 79 4.23 11.17 20.60
C ILE A 79 2.81 11.72 20.72
N THR A 80 2.66 13.03 20.50
CA THR A 80 1.33 13.67 20.36
C THR A 80 0.79 13.45 18.94
N LEU A 81 -0.53 13.58 18.76
CA LEU A 81 -1.14 13.50 17.44
C LEU A 81 -0.52 14.52 16.46
N ASP A 82 -0.37 15.77 16.86
CA ASP A 82 0.23 16.80 16.00
C ASP A 82 1.70 16.47 15.66
N GLY A 83 2.43 15.87 16.59
CA GLY A 83 3.81 15.39 16.34
C GLY A 83 3.85 14.29 15.28
N LEU A 84 2.98 13.29 15.41
CA LEU A 84 2.87 12.19 14.46
C LEU A 84 2.44 12.69 13.08
N LEU A 85 1.44 13.57 13.00
CA LEU A 85 0.99 14.11 11.71
C LEU A 85 2.10 14.90 11.01
N ARG A 86 2.87 15.72 11.74
CA ARG A 86 4.04 16.40 11.15
C ARG A 86 5.07 15.41 10.60
N TRP A 87 5.34 14.33 11.33
CA TRP A 87 6.28 13.30 10.90
C TRP A 87 5.78 12.56 9.66
N LEU A 88 4.48 12.18 9.61
CA LEU A 88 3.87 11.53 8.45
C LEU A 88 3.78 12.45 7.22
N GLN A 89 3.66 13.75 7.40
CA GLN A 89 3.59 14.75 6.33
C GLN A 89 4.96 15.17 5.79
N ASP A 90 6.05 14.70 6.40
CA ASP A 90 7.43 14.94 5.95
C ASP A 90 7.80 13.94 4.84
N TYR A 91 7.09 14.03 3.73
CA TYR A 91 7.20 13.10 2.60
C TYR A 91 8.58 13.07 1.95
N ASP A 92 9.38 14.13 2.06
CA ASP A 92 10.74 14.13 1.49
C ASP A 92 11.69 13.18 2.23
N HIS A 93 11.31 12.71 3.41
CA HIS A 93 12.14 11.82 4.23
C HIS A 93 11.58 10.41 4.42
N HIS A 94 10.44 10.06 3.81
CA HIS A 94 9.84 8.72 3.96
C HIS A 94 10.78 7.58 3.56
N SER A 95 11.63 7.78 2.55
CA SER A 95 12.62 6.78 2.14
C SER A 95 13.63 6.41 3.23
N ARG A 96 13.77 7.21 4.30
CA ARG A 96 14.65 6.90 5.44
C ARG A 96 14.02 5.93 6.43
N TYR A 97 12.70 5.87 6.49
CA TYR A 97 11.96 5.17 7.54
C TYR A 97 11.13 4.02 7.01
N PHE A 98 10.58 4.13 5.80
CA PHE A 98 9.72 3.11 5.23
C PHE A 98 10.52 2.12 4.39
N LYS A 99 10.56 0.88 4.85
CA LYS A 99 11.38 -0.21 4.32
C LYS A 99 11.25 -0.47 2.83
N ASN A 100 10.05 -0.26 2.28
CA ASN A 100 9.74 -0.53 0.87
C ASN A 100 9.70 0.74 0.01
N VAL A 101 10.21 1.86 0.52
CA VAL A 101 10.27 3.16 -0.17
C VAL A 101 11.72 3.51 -0.48
N GLU A 102 12.11 3.42 -1.75
CA GLU A 102 13.47 3.75 -2.20
C GLU A 102 13.68 5.27 -2.34
N GLN A 103 12.64 5.96 -2.80
CA GLN A 103 12.65 7.42 -2.96
C GLN A 103 11.27 7.97 -2.57
N SER A 104 11.27 9.16 -2.02
CA SER A 104 10.04 9.85 -1.64
C SER A 104 10.21 11.36 -1.84
N LYS A 105 9.14 12.01 -2.27
CA LYS A 105 9.16 13.45 -2.53
C LYS A 105 7.77 14.05 -2.40
N LEU A 106 7.70 15.21 -1.75
CA LEU A 106 6.54 16.08 -1.83
C LEU A 106 6.54 16.81 -3.19
N LEU A 107 5.55 16.57 -4.03
CA LEU A 107 5.39 17.22 -5.33
C LEU A 107 4.71 18.58 -5.17
N SER A 108 3.61 18.62 -4.41
CA SER A 108 2.92 19.88 -4.08
C SER A 108 2.04 19.71 -2.85
N ARG A 109 1.69 20.83 -2.21
CA ARG A 109 0.77 20.90 -1.08
C ARG A 109 -0.22 22.04 -1.26
N ASN A 110 -1.50 21.75 -1.00
CA ASN A 110 -2.55 22.76 -0.91
C ASN A 110 -3.38 22.52 0.34
N GLY A 111 -3.16 23.32 1.38
CA GLY A 111 -3.77 23.10 2.69
C GLY A 111 -3.39 21.75 3.28
N ASP A 112 -4.41 20.90 3.47
CA ASP A 112 -4.27 19.55 4.01
C ASP A 112 -4.23 18.47 2.90
N THR A 113 -4.13 18.88 1.63
CA THR A 113 -3.97 18.00 0.48
C THR A 113 -2.51 17.99 0.02
N PHE A 114 -1.93 16.81 -0.08
CA PHE A 114 -0.56 16.56 -0.46
C PHE A 114 -0.53 15.71 -1.74
N HIS A 115 0.25 16.14 -2.74
CA HIS A 115 0.60 15.33 -3.90
C HIS A 115 2.03 14.85 -3.72
N ILE A 116 2.23 13.54 -3.76
CA ILE A 116 3.49 12.90 -3.38
C ILE A 116 3.94 11.91 -4.43
N PHE A 117 5.24 11.80 -4.60
CA PHE A 117 5.90 10.75 -5.36
C PHE A 117 6.55 9.76 -4.41
N LEU A 118 6.35 8.46 -4.69
CA LEU A 118 7.08 7.38 -4.03
C LEU A 118 7.62 6.43 -5.07
N ARG A 119 8.91 6.09 -4.95
CA ARG A 119 9.47 4.93 -5.62
C ARG A 119 9.38 3.75 -4.65
N LEU A 120 8.52 2.83 -4.98
CA LEU A 120 8.29 1.63 -4.18
C LEU A 120 9.09 0.46 -4.72
N THR A 121 9.57 -0.41 -3.83
CA THR A 121 10.17 -1.69 -4.19
C THR A 121 9.53 -2.82 -3.40
N ARG A 122 9.38 -3.96 -4.03
CA ARG A 122 8.95 -5.18 -3.36
C ARG A 122 9.72 -6.37 -3.93
N SER A 123 10.36 -7.13 -3.04
CA SER A 123 11.11 -8.32 -3.41
C SER A 123 10.53 -9.53 -2.70
N LYS A 124 10.11 -10.52 -3.47
CA LYS A 124 9.68 -11.85 -3.00
C LYS A 124 10.27 -12.92 -3.93
N ILE A 125 9.52 -13.40 -4.94
CA ILE A 125 10.02 -14.29 -5.99
C ILE A 125 10.74 -13.47 -7.05
N VAL A 126 10.19 -12.30 -7.37
CA VAL A 126 10.78 -11.28 -8.26
C VAL A 126 10.87 -9.96 -7.50
N THR A 127 11.80 -9.11 -7.90
CA THR A 127 11.86 -7.73 -7.42
C THR A 127 11.15 -6.85 -8.43
N VAL A 128 10.18 -6.07 -7.95
CA VAL A 128 9.42 -5.14 -8.75
C VAL A 128 9.60 -3.73 -8.19
N HIS A 129 9.80 -2.77 -9.06
CA HIS A 129 9.91 -1.36 -8.72
C HIS A 129 8.77 -0.59 -9.36
N TYR A 130 8.22 0.37 -8.62
CA TYR A 130 7.13 1.23 -9.09
C TYR A 130 7.45 2.69 -8.85
N ASN A 131 7.23 3.53 -9.86
CA ASN A 131 7.06 4.96 -9.66
C ASN A 131 5.58 5.23 -9.44
N THR A 132 5.25 5.77 -8.26
CA THR A 132 3.86 6.03 -7.89
C THR A 132 3.65 7.49 -7.53
N GLU A 133 2.47 8.02 -7.89
CA GLU A 133 2.02 9.30 -7.42
C GLU A 133 0.73 9.13 -6.63
N HIS A 134 0.61 9.88 -5.54
CA HIS A 134 -0.52 9.79 -4.63
C HIS A 134 -1.07 11.17 -4.32
N THR A 135 -2.37 11.22 -4.06
CA THR A 135 -3.02 12.34 -3.37
C THR A 135 -3.39 11.88 -1.97
N ALA A 136 -2.85 12.53 -0.95
CA ALA A 136 -3.20 12.29 0.44
C ALA A 136 -3.91 13.52 1.02
N ILE A 137 -5.07 13.30 1.63
CA ILE A 137 -5.91 14.35 2.24
C ILE A 137 -6.00 14.06 3.73
N TYR A 138 -5.63 15.03 4.56
CA TYR A 138 -5.73 14.94 6.02
C TYR A 138 -6.91 15.73 6.54
N GLN A 139 -7.52 15.24 7.62
CA GLN A 139 -8.64 15.89 8.29
C GLN A 139 -8.47 15.77 9.80
N LYS A 140 -8.79 16.85 10.54
CA LYS A 140 -8.91 16.80 11.99
C LYS A 140 -10.37 16.46 12.34
N ASP A 141 -10.57 15.37 13.08
CA ASP A 141 -11.89 14.81 13.41
C ASP A 141 -12.32 15.17 14.85
N GLY A 142 -11.68 16.19 15.43
CA GLY A 142 -11.92 16.67 16.80
C GLY A 142 -10.69 16.54 17.69
N PRO A 143 -10.83 16.82 19.00
CA PRO A 143 -9.70 16.75 19.93
C PRO A 143 -9.04 15.37 19.95
N GLY A 144 -7.73 15.32 19.76
CA GLY A 144 -6.96 14.07 19.78
C GLY A 144 -7.30 13.07 18.67
N ARG A 145 -8.02 13.48 17.61
CA ARG A 145 -8.39 12.59 16.49
C ARG A 145 -8.16 13.26 15.15
N ALA A 146 -7.68 12.46 14.21
CA ALA A 146 -7.52 12.84 12.81
C ALA A 146 -7.68 11.62 11.91
N SER A 147 -7.91 11.87 10.64
CA SER A 147 -7.94 10.86 9.59
C SER A 147 -7.16 11.31 8.36
N SER A 148 -6.85 10.37 7.48
CA SER A 148 -6.31 10.67 6.16
C SER A 148 -6.81 9.63 5.15
N ARG A 149 -7.03 10.09 3.91
CA ARG A 149 -7.30 9.25 2.74
C ARG A 149 -6.19 9.47 1.73
N SER A 150 -5.65 8.39 1.22
CA SER A 150 -4.62 8.43 0.18
C SER A 150 -5.02 7.53 -0.98
N PHE A 151 -4.97 8.06 -2.18
CA PHE A 151 -5.24 7.32 -3.41
C PHE A 151 -4.10 7.49 -4.38
N THR A 152 -3.75 6.41 -5.08
CA THR A 152 -2.78 6.49 -6.18
C THR A 152 -3.42 7.16 -7.40
N THR A 153 -2.75 8.16 -7.92
CA THR A 153 -3.09 8.82 -9.19
C THR A 153 -2.28 8.25 -10.36
N LYS A 154 -1.10 7.67 -10.04
CA LYS A 154 -0.25 6.97 -10.99
C LYS A 154 0.41 5.78 -10.31
N ILE A 155 0.46 4.64 -11.00
CA ILE A 155 1.32 3.50 -10.68
C ILE A 155 1.95 3.04 -11.99
N ALA A 156 3.26 3.18 -12.12
CA ALA A 156 4.03 2.72 -13.26
C ALA A 156 5.10 1.73 -12.80
N GLU A 157 5.03 0.50 -13.30
CA GLU A 157 6.10 -0.49 -13.08
C GLU A 157 7.35 -0.03 -13.82
N VAL A 158 8.51 -0.22 -13.20
CA VAL A 158 9.80 0.21 -13.73
C VAL A 158 10.61 -1.00 -14.18
N GLU A 159 10.85 -1.07 -15.47
CA GLU A 159 11.72 -2.07 -16.07
C GLU A 159 13.19 -1.63 -15.99
N ASN A 160 14.10 -2.59 -15.76
CA ASN A 160 15.54 -2.37 -15.66
C ASN A 160 15.94 -1.31 -14.62
N ALA A 161 15.23 -1.28 -13.47
CA ALA A 161 15.44 -0.33 -12.40
C ALA A 161 16.91 -0.23 -11.97
N GLY A 162 17.42 1.00 -11.79
CA GLY A 162 18.81 1.29 -11.41
C GLY A 162 19.82 1.15 -12.55
N THR A 163 19.40 0.87 -13.77
CA THR A 163 20.30 0.76 -14.94
C THR A 163 20.14 1.95 -15.91
N ARG A 164 21.03 2.05 -16.89
CA ARG A 164 20.93 3.07 -17.94
C ARG A 164 19.74 2.86 -18.89
N SER A 165 19.16 1.67 -18.90
CA SER A 165 17.97 1.33 -19.70
C SER A 165 16.68 1.33 -18.87
N GLU A 166 16.71 1.95 -17.71
CA GLU A 166 15.53 2.11 -16.85
C GLU A 166 14.43 2.86 -17.59
N LYS A 167 13.21 2.32 -17.55
CA LYS A 167 12.03 2.96 -18.12
C LYS A 167 10.76 2.55 -17.38
N GLU A 168 9.78 3.42 -17.35
CA GLU A 168 8.42 3.10 -16.92
C GLU A 168 7.71 2.28 -18.01
N LEU A 169 7.00 1.23 -17.62
CA LEU A 169 6.07 0.52 -18.49
C LEU A 169 4.78 1.34 -18.68
N PRO A 170 4.04 1.12 -19.78
CA PRO A 170 2.74 1.76 -19.97
C PRO A 170 1.78 1.43 -18.83
N LEU A 171 1.04 2.44 -18.36
CA LEU A 171 0.12 2.29 -17.23
C LEU A 171 -0.93 1.20 -17.52
N GLY A 172 -1.03 0.23 -16.62
CA GLY A 172 -1.96 -0.89 -16.75
C GLY A 172 -1.58 -1.92 -17.82
N VAL A 173 -0.37 -1.84 -18.40
CA VAL A 173 0.21 -2.84 -19.32
C VAL A 173 1.58 -3.22 -18.79
N ASP A 174 1.63 -4.04 -17.77
CA ASP A 174 2.79 -4.33 -16.95
C ASP A 174 2.70 -5.76 -16.34
N GLY A 175 3.48 -6.04 -15.31
CA GLY A 175 3.41 -7.32 -14.57
C GLY A 175 2.08 -7.54 -13.84
N GLY A 176 1.31 -6.48 -13.61
CA GLY A 176 0.00 -6.53 -12.95
C GLY A 176 0.06 -6.83 -11.46
N TYR A 177 1.21 -6.68 -10.82
CA TYR A 177 1.34 -6.96 -9.39
C TYR A 177 0.70 -5.87 -8.52
N LEU A 178 0.61 -4.62 -9.03
CA LEU A 178 -0.07 -3.52 -8.38
C LEU A 178 -0.58 -2.52 -9.41
N TRP A 179 -1.91 -2.37 -9.54
CA TRP A 179 -2.56 -1.41 -10.46
C TRP A 179 -3.22 -0.24 -9.75
N ARG A 180 -3.70 -0.46 -8.52
CA ARG A 180 -4.35 0.57 -7.69
C ARG A 180 -4.00 0.35 -6.23
N LEU A 181 -3.93 1.44 -5.47
CA LEU A 181 -3.71 1.41 -4.03
C LEU A 181 -4.39 2.61 -3.38
N ASN A 182 -5.32 2.34 -2.48
CA ASN A 182 -5.95 3.32 -1.61
C ASN A 182 -5.65 2.97 -0.16
N SER A 183 -5.48 3.98 0.69
CA SER A 183 -5.25 3.79 2.11
C SER A 183 -6.09 4.76 2.91
N TYR A 184 -6.76 4.26 3.93
CA TYR A 184 -7.63 5.01 4.82
C TYR A 184 -7.09 4.92 6.23
N TRP A 185 -6.68 6.06 6.77
CA TRP A 185 -5.97 6.17 8.03
C TRP A 185 -6.85 6.82 9.08
N ARG A 186 -6.74 6.32 10.32
CA ARG A 186 -7.32 6.94 11.52
C ARG A 186 -6.25 7.04 12.59
N PHE A 187 -6.20 8.19 13.23
CA PHE A 187 -5.24 8.51 14.28
C PHE A 187 -5.99 8.93 15.52
N ARG A 188 -5.64 8.35 16.68
CA ARG A 188 -6.26 8.67 17.94
C ARG A 188 -5.21 8.78 19.04
N GLU A 189 -5.10 9.95 19.64
CA GLU A 189 -4.24 10.18 20.81
C GLU A 189 -4.84 9.50 22.03
N GLN A 190 -4.06 8.66 22.70
CA GLN A 190 -4.47 7.89 23.85
C GLN A 190 -3.25 7.39 24.63
N ASP A 191 -3.33 7.37 25.96
CA ASP A 191 -2.36 6.73 26.86
C ASP A 191 -0.89 7.17 26.63
N GLY A 192 -0.66 8.46 26.38
CA GLY A 192 0.68 9.01 26.17
C GLY A 192 1.29 8.65 24.81
N GLY A 193 0.50 8.34 23.83
CA GLY A 193 0.90 8.05 22.46
C GLY A 193 -0.26 8.19 21.49
N VAL A 194 -0.11 7.61 20.29
CA VAL A 194 -1.14 7.62 19.25
C VAL A 194 -1.38 6.20 18.74
N ILE A 195 -2.64 5.81 18.70
CA ILE A 195 -3.08 4.63 17.96
C ILE A 195 -3.22 5.04 16.50
N VAL A 196 -2.51 4.32 15.63
CA VAL A 196 -2.56 4.45 14.17
C VAL A 196 -3.30 3.25 13.62
N GLU A 197 -4.40 3.47 12.92
CA GLU A 197 -5.18 2.46 12.25
C GLU A 197 -5.13 2.69 10.74
N CYS A 198 -4.99 1.62 9.97
CA CYS A 198 -4.99 1.69 8.50
C CYS A 198 -5.83 0.58 7.90
N GLU A 199 -6.64 0.95 6.94
CA GLU A 199 -7.25 0.05 5.96
C GLU A 199 -6.62 0.32 4.61
N SER A 200 -5.99 -0.70 4.03
CA SER A 200 -5.29 -0.62 2.75
C SER A 200 -5.98 -1.53 1.73
N ILE A 201 -6.43 -0.92 0.64
CA ILE A 201 -7.09 -1.63 -0.46
C ILE A 201 -6.20 -1.52 -1.68
N SER A 202 -5.88 -2.66 -2.30
CA SER A 202 -5.09 -2.69 -3.53
C SER A 202 -5.71 -3.59 -4.58
N LEU A 203 -5.38 -3.33 -5.85
CA LEU A 203 -5.80 -4.11 -7.00
C LEU A 203 -4.58 -4.66 -7.71
N SER A 204 -4.58 -5.96 -7.96
CA SER A 204 -3.60 -6.67 -8.79
C SER A 204 -4.29 -7.49 -9.86
N ARG A 205 -3.50 -8.03 -10.80
CA ARG A 205 -4.00 -9.00 -11.79
C ARG A 205 -4.49 -10.28 -11.12
N SER A 206 -5.38 -11.01 -11.78
CA SER A 206 -5.71 -12.38 -11.41
C SER A 206 -4.51 -13.32 -11.61
N ILE A 207 -4.46 -14.38 -10.80
CA ILE A 207 -3.43 -15.42 -10.95
C ILE A 207 -3.68 -16.19 -12.24
N PRO A 208 -2.70 -16.31 -13.15
CA PRO A 208 -2.88 -17.11 -14.36
C PRO A 208 -3.26 -18.54 -14.03
N PHE A 209 -4.17 -19.11 -14.83
CA PHE A 209 -4.62 -20.49 -14.67
C PHE A 209 -3.43 -21.46 -14.59
N GLY A 210 -3.46 -22.38 -13.65
CA GLY A 210 -2.43 -23.39 -13.44
C GLY A 210 -1.22 -22.93 -12.62
N LEU A 211 -1.09 -21.64 -12.27
CA LEU A 211 0.02 -21.14 -11.45
C LEU A 211 -0.38 -20.85 -9.99
N GLY A 212 -1.66 -20.97 -9.64
CA GLY A 212 -2.17 -20.63 -8.30
C GLY A 212 -1.47 -21.40 -7.17
N TRP A 213 -1.15 -22.66 -7.36
CA TRP A 213 -0.45 -23.49 -6.37
C TRP A 213 0.98 -23.03 -6.10
N LEU A 214 1.63 -22.38 -7.08
CA LEU A 214 3.02 -21.92 -6.98
C LEU A 214 3.12 -20.50 -6.43
N ILE A 215 2.29 -19.58 -6.90
CA ILE A 215 2.41 -18.14 -6.61
C ILE A 215 1.25 -17.58 -5.78
N GLY A 216 0.12 -18.31 -5.63
CA GLY A 216 -1.07 -17.81 -4.94
C GLY A 216 -0.78 -17.32 -3.52
N ARG A 217 -0.08 -18.13 -2.72
CA ARG A 217 0.29 -17.74 -1.34
C ARG A 217 1.16 -16.49 -1.25
N TYR A 218 1.93 -16.16 -2.29
CA TYR A 218 2.75 -14.95 -2.32
C TYR A 218 1.91 -13.72 -2.68
N ILE A 219 1.00 -13.85 -3.63
CA ILE A 219 0.07 -12.78 -4.01
C ILE A 219 -0.82 -12.39 -2.84
N GLU A 220 -1.26 -13.37 -2.05
CA GLU A 220 -2.05 -13.12 -0.83
C GLU A 220 -1.21 -12.51 0.30
N SER A 221 0.03 -12.94 0.49
CA SER A 221 0.86 -12.48 1.61
C SER A 221 1.44 -11.08 1.43
N VAL A 222 1.76 -10.68 0.18
CA VAL A 222 2.45 -9.41 -0.10
C VAL A 222 1.68 -8.18 0.38
N PRO A 223 0.37 -8.01 0.12
CA PRO A 223 -0.37 -6.83 0.61
C PRO A 223 -0.44 -6.78 2.14
N LYS A 224 -0.64 -7.93 2.79
CA LYS A 224 -0.62 -8.05 4.26
C LYS A 224 0.70 -7.61 4.85
N GLU A 225 1.79 -8.20 4.38
CA GLU A 225 3.15 -7.87 4.85
C GLU A 225 3.52 -6.41 4.55
N SER A 226 3.03 -5.85 3.43
CA SER A 226 3.26 -4.44 3.11
C SER A 226 2.62 -3.52 4.14
N LEU A 227 1.41 -3.82 4.61
CA LEU A 227 0.75 -3.06 5.67
C LEU A 227 1.46 -3.26 7.01
N GLU A 228 1.88 -4.49 7.35
CA GLU A 228 2.67 -4.78 8.56
C GLU A 228 3.99 -4.00 8.58
N ASP A 229 4.74 -4.02 7.46
CA ASP A 229 5.98 -3.26 7.29
C ASP A 229 5.71 -1.75 7.46
N THR A 230 4.63 -1.22 6.87
CA THR A 230 4.28 0.20 6.93
C THR A 230 3.95 0.64 8.37
N LEU A 231 3.08 -0.09 9.07
CA LEU A 231 2.73 0.20 10.46
C LEU A 231 3.94 0.13 11.38
N THR A 232 4.78 -0.89 11.21
CA THR A 232 6.03 -1.05 11.98
C THR A 232 7.01 0.08 11.69
N SER A 233 7.17 0.48 10.41
CA SER A 233 8.02 1.59 10.01
C SER A 233 7.58 2.93 10.65
N ILE A 234 6.27 3.17 10.79
CA ILE A 234 5.76 4.37 11.49
C ILE A 234 6.20 4.36 12.95
N ARG A 235 5.95 3.28 13.68
CA ARG A 235 6.34 3.20 15.10
C ARG A 235 7.84 3.36 15.27
N ASP A 236 8.62 2.59 14.55
CA ASP A 236 10.06 2.52 14.72
C ASP A 236 10.73 3.80 14.20
N GLY A 237 10.26 4.37 13.09
CA GLY A 237 10.75 5.62 12.53
C GLY A 237 10.51 6.81 13.48
N VAL A 238 9.34 6.90 14.11
CA VAL A 238 9.05 7.93 15.12
C VAL A 238 9.95 7.79 16.34
N VAL A 239 10.21 6.57 16.81
CA VAL A 239 11.07 6.33 17.99
C VAL A 239 12.53 6.70 17.68
N HIS A 240 13.03 6.41 16.47
CA HIS A 240 14.42 6.70 16.09
C HIS A 240 14.66 8.14 15.61
N SER A 241 13.61 8.92 15.34
CA SER A 241 13.73 10.33 14.91
C SER A 241 13.77 11.34 16.08
N ARG A 242 13.76 10.84 17.30
CA ARG A 242 13.90 11.62 18.56
C ARG A 242 15.35 11.65 18.99
#